data_9a3a861f714fa1b53facce3f238d682f
#
_entry.id   9a3a861f714fa1b53facce3f238d682f
#
_cell.length_a   1.000
_cell.length_b   1.000
_cell.length_c   1.000
_cell.angle_alpha   90.00
_cell.angle_beta   90.00
_cell.angle_gamma   90.00
#
_symmetry.space_group_name_H-M   'P 1'
#
loop_
_entity.id
_entity.type
_entity.pdbx_description
1 polymer ?
#
loop_
_entity_poly.entity_id
_entity_poly.type
_entity_poly.pdbx_seq_one_letter_code
_entity_poly.pdbx_strand_id
1 'polypeptide(L)'
;MAITEILPGIHYVGVNDRTTTRFEALWSLPMGVSYNAYLVAGEKIALIDTVEESFGSRLEANISEAIGERKIDYLVVNHMEPDHSSSIAALRRIYPDIEIVGNAKTLQMIEGFYGIAGGTVEVKEGNTLDLGGKTLSFHMIPMVHWPETMVTWCAGDRTLFS
;
A
#
# COMPACT_ATOMS: atom_id res chain seq x y z
N MET A 1 -2.58 12.53 -14.30
CA MET A 1 -1.94 11.52 -15.16
C MET A 1 -2.92 10.39 -15.27
N ALA A 2 -3.05 9.78 -16.44
CA ALA A 2 -3.83 8.54 -16.56
C ALA A 2 -3.18 7.45 -15.71
N ILE A 3 -3.99 6.60 -15.11
CA ILE A 3 -3.54 5.41 -14.38
C ILE A 3 -2.75 4.54 -15.34
N THR A 4 -1.62 4.01 -14.86
CA THR A 4 -0.78 3.14 -15.66
C THR A 4 -0.98 1.70 -15.23
N GLU A 5 -1.61 0.88 -16.08
CA GLU A 5 -1.53 -0.55 -15.95
C GLU A 5 -0.11 -0.98 -16.34
N ILE A 6 0.64 -1.52 -15.35
CA ILE A 6 2.03 -1.92 -15.52
C ILE A 6 2.10 -3.32 -16.13
N LEU A 7 1.26 -4.22 -15.64
CA LEU A 7 1.06 -5.59 -16.10
C LEU A 7 -0.43 -5.91 -16.00
N PRO A 8 -0.95 -6.94 -16.70
CA PRO A 8 -2.36 -7.29 -16.62
C PRO A 8 -2.84 -7.45 -15.17
N GLY A 9 -3.76 -6.56 -14.75
CA GLY A 9 -4.29 -6.50 -13.40
C GLY A 9 -3.34 -5.93 -12.34
N ILE A 10 -2.22 -5.32 -12.71
CA ILE A 10 -1.35 -4.58 -11.79
C ILE A 10 -1.30 -3.11 -12.24
N HIS A 11 -1.82 -2.22 -11.39
CA HIS A 11 -1.92 -0.79 -11.69
C HIS A 11 -1.08 0.03 -10.70
N TYR A 12 -0.32 0.99 -11.21
CA TYR A 12 0.26 2.04 -10.38
C TYR A 12 -0.82 3.07 -10.07
N VAL A 13 -1.12 3.26 -8.79
CA VAL A 13 -2.12 4.22 -8.29
C VAL A 13 -1.51 5.29 -7.39
N GLY A 14 -0.21 5.24 -7.17
CA GLY A 14 0.54 6.20 -6.38
C GLY A 14 0.55 7.61 -6.97
N VAL A 15 1.33 8.49 -6.37
CA VAL A 15 1.40 9.90 -6.74
C VAL A 15 2.84 10.33 -6.98
N ASN A 16 3.08 10.98 -8.12
CA ASN A 16 4.34 11.69 -8.38
C ASN A 16 4.18 13.15 -7.95
N ASP A 17 4.67 13.46 -6.75
CA ASP A 17 4.66 14.82 -6.22
C ASP A 17 5.83 15.63 -6.76
N ARG A 18 5.52 16.72 -7.44
CA ARG A 18 6.50 17.69 -7.99
C ARG A 18 6.45 19.02 -7.25
N THR A 19 5.68 19.10 -6.16
CA THR A 19 5.40 20.34 -5.43
C THR A 19 6.13 20.41 -4.09
N THR A 20 6.30 19.28 -3.42
CA THR A 20 7.05 19.20 -2.17
C THR A 20 8.54 19.42 -2.44
N THR A 21 9.11 20.41 -1.79
CA THR A 21 10.51 20.79 -1.96
C THR A 21 11.45 20.14 -0.97
N ARG A 22 10.88 19.58 0.14
CA ARG A 22 11.64 18.89 1.19
C ARG A 22 10.86 17.72 1.73
N PHE A 23 11.49 16.55 1.82
CA PHE A 23 10.96 15.40 2.52
C PHE A 23 11.30 15.51 4.02
N GLU A 24 10.34 15.28 4.90
CA GLU A 24 10.45 15.42 6.37
C GLU A 24 11.08 16.76 6.84
N ALA A 25 10.87 17.83 6.08
CA ALA A 25 11.46 19.15 6.30
C ALA A 25 13.01 19.20 6.26
N LEU A 26 13.69 18.07 6.09
CA LEU A 26 15.15 17.93 6.14
C LEU A 26 15.76 17.75 4.74
N TRP A 27 15.22 16.81 3.96
CA TRP A 27 15.85 16.38 2.71
C TRP A 27 15.33 17.21 1.53
N SER A 28 16.23 17.86 0.81
CA SER A 28 15.88 18.61 -0.39
C SER A 28 15.43 17.68 -1.53
N LEU A 29 14.31 18.02 -2.16
CA LEU A 29 13.69 17.25 -3.26
C LEU A 29 13.65 18.08 -4.55
N PRO A 30 14.77 18.36 -5.21
CA PRO A 30 14.81 19.20 -6.40
C PRO A 30 14.02 18.63 -7.58
N MET A 31 13.79 17.32 -7.60
CA MET A 31 13.02 16.61 -8.65
C MET A 31 11.66 16.12 -8.15
N GLY A 32 11.27 16.47 -6.93
CA GLY A 32 10.08 15.92 -6.28
C GLY A 32 10.29 14.52 -5.73
N VAL A 33 9.19 13.83 -5.38
CA VAL A 33 9.16 12.48 -4.80
C VAL A 33 8.00 11.69 -5.38
N SER A 34 8.13 10.36 -5.41
CA SER A 34 7.05 9.46 -5.76
C SER A 34 6.59 8.68 -4.53
N TYR A 35 5.30 8.78 -4.22
CA TYR A 35 4.64 7.96 -3.22
C TYR A 35 4.05 6.75 -3.94
N ASN A 36 4.67 5.59 -3.76
CA ASN A 36 4.36 4.42 -4.56
C ASN A 36 3.25 3.59 -3.91
N ALA A 37 2.15 3.41 -4.63
CA ALA A 37 1.07 2.51 -4.25
C ALA A 37 0.59 1.75 -5.49
N TYR A 38 0.19 0.49 -5.30
CA TYR A 38 -0.17 -0.39 -6.40
C TYR A 38 -1.45 -1.17 -6.11
N LEU A 39 -2.29 -1.36 -7.11
CA LEU A 39 -3.38 -2.33 -7.06
C LEU A 39 -2.96 -3.63 -7.74
N VAL A 40 -3.25 -4.74 -7.08
CA VAL A 40 -3.13 -6.09 -7.65
C VAL A 40 -4.52 -6.69 -7.69
N ALA A 41 -5.05 -6.85 -8.90
CA ALA A 41 -6.42 -7.28 -9.15
C ALA A 41 -6.47 -8.73 -9.66
N GLY A 42 -7.04 -9.60 -8.84
CA GLY A 42 -7.57 -10.91 -9.18
C GLY A 42 -9.10 -10.89 -9.07
N GLU A 43 -9.72 -11.97 -8.58
CA GLU A 43 -11.10 -11.97 -8.13
C GLU A 43 -11.27 -11.01 -6.95
N LYS A 44 -10.32 -11.00 -6.02
CA LYS A 44 -10.15 -10.01 -4.96
C LYS A 44 -9.09 -8.98 -5.36
N ILE A 45 -9.14 -7.81 -4.72
CA ILE A 45 -8.21 -6.72 -4.99
C ILE A 45 -7.40 -6.41 -3.73
N ALA A 46 -6.07 -6.38 -3.88
CA ALA A 46 -5.17 -5.86 -2.88
C ALA A 46 -4.60 -4.51 -3.31
N LEU A 47 -4.64 -3.52 -2.42
CA LEU A 47 -3.85 -2.31 -2.50
C LEU A 47 -2.55 -2.55 -1.72
N ILE A 48 -1.41 -2.24 -2.33
CA ILE A 48 -0.09 -2.33 -1.71
C ILE A 48 0.37 -0.91 -1.37
N ASP A 49 0.53 -0.65 -0.08
CA ASP A 49 0.84 0.65 0.53
C ASP A 49 -0.16 1.77 0.18
N THR A 50 0.04 2.92 0.78
CA THR A 50 -0.74 4.13 0.53
C THR A 50 0.18 5.28 0.12
N VAL A 51 -0.25 6.52 0.36
CA VAL A 51 0.51 7.72 0.07
C VAL A 51 0.46 8.68 1.26
N GLU A 52 1.30 9.70 1.25
CA GLU A 52 1.28 10.80 2.21
C GLU A 52 -0.14 11.44 2.25
N GLU A 53 -0.58 11.88 3.43
CA GLU A 53 -1.95 12.30 3.74
C GLU A 53 -2.51 13.36 2.79
N SER A 54 -1.71 14.36 2.43
CA SER A 54 -2.14 15.45 1.54
C SER A 54 -2.51 14.96 0.13
N PHE A 55 -2.08 13.77 -0.25
CA PHE A 55 -2.38 13.13 -1.54
C PHE A 55 -3.43 12.02 -1.44
N GLY A 56 -4.03 11.78 -0.28
CA GLY A 56 -5.03 10.74 -0.07
C GLY A 56 -6.21 10.81 -1.05
N SER A 57 -6.75 12.01 -1.29
CA SER A 57 -7.84 12.20 -2.28
C SER A 57 -7.40 11.87 -3.71
N ARG A 58 -6.11 12.07 -4.03
CA ARG A 58 -5.58 11.69 -5.34
C ARG A 58 -5.43 10.17 -5.47
N LEU A 59 -4.97 9.50 -4.41
CA LEU A 59 -4.94 8.04 -4.35
C LEU A 59 -6.34 7.46 -4.54
N GLU A 60 -7.35 8.00 -3.85
CA GLU A 60 -8.75 7.56 -3.98
C GLU A 60 -9.26 7.70 -5.42
N ALA A 61 -9.01 8.84 -6.05
CA ALA A 61 -9.38 9.05 -7.45
C ALA A 61 -8.68 8.07 -8.40
N ASN A 62 -7.39 7.81 -8.19
CA ASN A 62 -6.62 6.84 -8.95
C ASN A 62 -7.16 5.42 -8.78
N ILE A 63 -7.49 5.02 -7.55
CA ILE A 63 -8.11 3.72 -7.25
C ILE A 63 -9.44 3.60 -8.01
N SER A 64 -10.33 4.58 -7.86
CA SER A 64 -11.64 4.58 -8.52
C SER A 64 -11.54 4.49 -10.05
N GLU A 65 -10.57 5.20 -10.65
CA GLU A 65 -10.31 5.11 -12.09
C GLU A 65 -9.84 3.70 -12.50
N ALA A 66 -9.01 3.02 -11.66
CA ALA A 66 -8.45 1.71 -11.96
C ALA A 66 -9.47 0.57 -11.87
N ILE A 67 -10.30 0.58 -10.83
CA ILE A 67 -11.15 -0.57 -10.50
C ILE A 67 -12.66 -0.30 -10.65
N GLY A 68 -13.05 0.95 -10.99
CA GLY A 68 -14.45 1.34 -11.13
C GLY A 68 -15.24 1.14 -9.83
N GLU A 69 -16.36 0.42 -9.91
CA GLU A 69 -17.23 0.16 -8.77
C GLU A 69 -16.78 -1.03 -7.87
N ARG A 70 -15.69 -1.71 -8.23
CA ARG A 70 -15.15 -2.79 -7.41
C ARG A 70 -14.62 -2.23 -6.09
N LYS A 71 -14.57 -3.08 -5.06
CA LYS A 71 -14.02 -2.74 -3.73
C LYS A 71 -12.62 -3.28 -3.58
N ILE A 72 -11.85 -2.64 -2.71
CA ILE A 72 -10.58 -3.18 -2.24
C ILE A 72 -10.89 -4.16 -1.11
N ASP A 73 -10.40 -5.39 -1.23
CA ASP A 73 -10.54 -6.43 -0.20
C ASP A 73 -9.43 -6.34 0.84
N TYR A 74 -8.20 -6.04 0.39
CA TYR A 74 -7.02 -6.02 1.24
C TYR A 74 -6.20 -4.75 1.06
N LEU A 75 -5.70 -4.21 2.17
CA LEU A 75 -4.62 -3.22 2.18
C LEU A 75 -3.38 -3.88 2.77
N VAL A 76 -2.39 -4.15 1.94
CA VAL A 76 -1.09 -4.67 2.36
C VAL A 76 -0.20 -3.49 2.72
N VAL A 77 0.37 -3.49 3.93
CA VAL A 77 1.26 -2.44 4.40
C VAL A 77 2.67 -3.00 4.53
N ASN A 78 3.51 -2.67 3.54
CA ASN A 78 4.91 -3.06 3.52
C ASN A 78 5.74 -2.22 4.51
N HIS A 79 5.39 -0.93 4.67
CA HIS A 79 6.15 0.02 5.46
C HIS A 79 5.25 1.04 6.15
N MET A 80 5.64 1.48 7.36
CA MET A 80 4.84 2.37 8.20
C MET A 80 5.29 3.84 8.18
N GLU A 81 6.30 4.19 7.39
CA GLU A 81 6.64 5.59 7.19
C GLU A 81 5.44 6.37 6.60
N PRO A 82 5.24 7.66 6.98
CA PRO A 82 4.03 8.39 6.61
C PRO A 82 3.71 8.44 5.12
N ASP A 83 4.70 8.42 4.26
CA ASP A 83 4.52 8.39 2.80
C ASP A 83 3.97 7.05 2.26
N HIS A 84 4.01 5.99 3.07
CA HIS A 84 3.38 4.68 2.80
C HIS A 84 2.10 4.47 3.60
N SER A 85 1.92 5.13 4.74
CA SER A 85 0.89 4.75 5.73
C SER A 85 -0.13 5.82 6.07
N SER A 86 0.11 7.11 5.81
CA SER A 86 -0.75 8.20 6.31
C SER A 86 -2.20 8.14 5.80
N SER A 87 -2.45 7.51 4.65
CA SER A 87 -3.80 7.40 4.11
C SER A 87 -4.58 6.17 4.61
N ILE A 88 -4.00 5.30 5.46
CA ILE A 88 -4.65 4.07 5.98
C ILE A 88 -6.00 4.36 6.64
N ALA A 89 -6.04 5.35 7.55
CA ALA A 89 -7.28 5.69 8.27
C ALA A 89 -8.37 6.25 7.36
N ALA A 90 -8.01 6.98 6.31
CA ALA A 90 -8.95 7.47 5.30
C ALA A 90 -9.53 6.31 4.47
N LEU A 91 -8.67 5.42 3.99
CA LEU A 91 -9.11 4.24 3.22
C LEU A 91 -10.01 3.32 4.04
N ARG A 92 -9.72 3.11 5.34
CA ARG A 92 -10.58 2.32 6.23
C ARG A 92 -11.99 2.94 6.39
N ARG A 93 -12.12 4.27 6.33
CA ARG A 93 -13.44 4.93 6.35
C ARG A 93 -14.22 4.75 5.05
N ILE A 94 -13.52 4.78 3.91
CA ILE A 94 -14.11 4.62 2.57
C ILE A 94 -14.47 3.16 2.31
N TYR A 95 -13.60 2.24 2.71
CA TYR A 95 -13.76 0.80 2.57
C TYR A 95 -13.83 0.13 3.95
N PRO A 96 -14.97 0.16 4.66
CA PRO A 96 -15.06 -0.29 6.06
C PRO A 96 -14.78 -1.79 6.23
N ASP A 97 -14.96 -2.58 5.18
CA ASP A 97 -14.74 -4.02 5.17
C ASP A 97 -13.31 -4.42 4.75
N ILE A 98 -12.44 -3.45 4.40
CA ILE A 98 -11.07 -3.74 3.98
C ILE A 98 -10.28 -4.43 5.10
N GLU A 99 -9.60 -5.53 4.81
CA GLU A 99 -8.70 -6.18 5.75
C GLU A 99 -7.28 -5.63 5.58
N ILE A 100 -6.67 -5.16 6.68
CA ILE A 100 -5.31 -4.62 6.66
C ILE A 100 -4.32 -5.75 6.93
N VAL A 101 -3.45 -6.01 5.97
CA VAL A 101 -2.46 -7.09 5.99
C VAL A 101 -1.10 -6.52 6.33
N GLY A 102 -0.46 -7.04 7.37
CA GLY A 102 0.87 -6.63 7.78
C GLY A 102 1.48 -7.62 8.78
N ASN A 103 2.76 -7.47 9.08
CA ASN A 103 3.34 -8.27 10.15
C ASN A 103 2.92 -7.75 11.53
N ALA A 104 3.19 -8.52 12.59
CA ALA A 104 2.79 -8.18 13.97
C ALA A 104 3.24 -6.76 14.38
N LYS A 105 4.43 -6.32 13.95
CA LYS A 105 4.96 -5.00 14.29
C LYS A 105 4.22 -3.89 13.54
N THR A 106 3.95 -4.09 12.25
CA THR A 106 3.12 -3.20 11.43
C THR A 106 1.75 -3.01 12.06
N LEU A 107 1.06 -4.10 12.42
CA LEU A 107 -0.28 -4.03 13.02
C LEU A 107 -0.27 -3.33 14.38
N GLN A 108 0.76 -3.56 15.20
CA GLN A 108 0.95 -2.82 16.45
C GLN A 108 1.10 -1.31 16.23
N MET A 109 1.85 -0.91 15.20
CA MET A 109 2.04 0.50 14.85
C MET A 109 0.74 1.13 14.31
N ILE A 110 -0.02 0.39 13.48
CA ILE A 110 -1.33 0.83 12.97
C ILE A 110 -2.31 1.08 14.12
N GLU A 111 -2.37 0.18 15.11
CA GLU A 111 -3.17 0.40 16.31
C GLU A 111 -2.71 1.64 17.08
N GLY A 112 -1.40 1.79 17.28
CA GLY A 112 -0.82 2.92 18.01
C GLY A 112 -1.03 4.28 17.34
N PHE A 113 -0.85 4.37 16.03
CA PHE A 113 -0.93 5.65 15.30
C PHE A 113 -2.35 5.99 14.83
N TYR A 114 -3.14 4.98 14.46
CA TYR A 114 -4.45 5.21 13.83
C TYR A 114 -5.64 4.68 14.65
N GLY A 115 -5.39 3.98 15.77
CA GLY A 115 -6.44 3.42 16.63
C GLY A 115 -7.21 2.26 15.97
N ILE A 116 -6.64 1.60 14.96
CA ILE A 116 -7.27 0.50 14.21
C ILE A 116 -6.81 -0.82 14.81
N ALA A 117 -7.66 -1.46 15.62
CA ALA A 117 -7.38 -2.73 16.31
C ALA A 117 -8.04 -3.97 15.68
N GLY A 118 -8.86 -3.80 14.63
CA GLY A 118 -9.63 -4.89 14.03
C GLY A 118 -9.72 -4.83 12.51
N GLY A 119 -10.16 -5.94 11.89
CA GLY A 119 -10.14 -6.09 10.43
C GLY A 119 -8.71 -6.15 9.91
N THR A 120 -7.87 -6.95 10.59
CA THR A 120 -6.44 -7.08 10.31
C THR A 120 -6.07 -8.54 10.10
N VAL A 121 -5.09 -8.79 9.24
CA VAL A 121 -4.50 -10.11 8.95
C VAL A 121 -3.01 -10.05 9.23
N GLU A 122 -2.57 -10.77 10.27
CA GLU A 122 -1.14 -10.90 10.56
C GLU A 122 -0.48 -11.87 9.60
N VAL A 123 0.62 -11.43 8.99
CA VAL A 123 1.46 -12.27 8.10
C VAL A 123 2.88 -12.39 8.63
N LYS A 124 3.54 -13.50 8.27
CA LYS A 124 4.92 -13.85 8.63
C LYS A 124 5.70 -14.19 7.38
N GLU A 125 7.01 -14.38 7.55
CA GLU A 125 7.90 -14.81 6.45
C GLU A 125 7.32 -15.98 5.67
N GLY A 126 7.22 -15.80 4.35
CA GLY A 126 6.73 -16.82 3.42
C GLY A 126 5.22 -17.08 3.45
N ASN A 127 4.43 -16.37 4.27
CA ASN A 127 2.97 -16.47 4.18
C ASN A 127 2.48 -15.98 2.83
N THR A 128 1.34 -16.50 2.40
CA THR A 128 0.73 -16.15 1.10
C THR A 128 -0.70 -15.66 1.27
N LEU A 129 -1.14 -14.83 0.32
CA LEU A 129 -2.50 -14.34 0.18
C LEU A 129 -2.97 -14.60 -1.25
N ASP A 130 -4.00 -15.42 -1.40
CA ASP A 130 -4.61 -15.70 -2.70
C ASP A 130 -5.70 -14.66 -3.01
N LEU A 131 -5.58 -14.04 -4.17
CA LEU A 131 -6.53 -13.05 -4.69
C LEU A 131 -7.48 -13.64 -5.76
N GLY A 132 -7.42 -14.95 -5.98
CA GLY A 132 -8.14 -15.57 -7.10
C GLY A 132 -7.49 -15.24 -8.45
N GLY A 133 -6.56 -16.09 -8.87
CA GLY A 133 -5.76 -15.92 -10.09
C GLY A 133 -4.42 -15.17 -9.92
N LYS A 134 -4.20 -14.50 -8.80
CA LYS A 134 -2.92 -13.94 -8.39
C LYS A 134 -2.65 -14.29 -6.94
N THR A 135 -1.39 -14.61 -6.61
CA THR A 135 -0.96 -14.94 -5.25
C THR A 135 0.18 -14.02 -4.84
N LEU A 136 -0.01 -13.36 -3.69
CA LEU A 136 1.01 -12.57 -3.04
C LEU A 136 1.73 -13.41 -1.99
N SER A 137 3.04 -13.22 -1.84
CA SER A 137 3.82 -13.74 -0.72
C SER A 137 4.57 -12.62 -0.02
N PHE A 138 4.79 -12.77 1.30
CA PHE A 138 5.34 -11.73 2.14
C PHE A 138 6.72 -12.13 2.65
N HIS A 139 7.68 -11.20 2.55
CA HIS A 139 9.07 -11.44 2.96
C HIS A 139 9.52 -10.34 3.89
N MET A 140 10.00 -10.73 5.08
CA MET A 140 10.40 -9.80 6.12
C MET A 140 11.82 -9.31 5.88
N ILE A 141 11.98 -7.98 5.85
CA ILE A 141 13.28 -7.31 5.71
C ILE A 141 13.48 -6.28 6.84
N PRO A 142 13.43 -6.74 8.11
CA PRO A 142 13.46 -5.83 9.25
C PRO A 142 14.72 -4.96 9.24
N MET A 143 14.57 -3.68 9.65
CA MET A 143 15.61 -2.65 9.66
C MET A 143 16.09 -2.20 8.26
N VAL A 144 15.32 -2.51 7.23
CA VAL A 144 15.53 -1.97 5.88
C VAL A 144 14.29 -1.12 5.49
N HIS A 145 14.10 0.16 5.95
CA HIS A 145 15.02 0.76 6.93
C HIS A 145 14.39 0.85 8.34
N TRP A 146 13.11 0.48 8.52
CA TRP A 146 12.40 0.41 9.80
C TRP A 146 12.24 -1.05 10.27
N PRO A 147 11.93 -1.26 11.59
CA PRO A 147 11.91 -2.62 12.17
C PRO A 147 10.77 -3.51 11.67
N GLU A 148 9.70 -2.92 11.12
CA GLU A 148 8.53 -3.65 10.61
C GLU A 148 8.57 -3.90 9.10
N THR A 149 9.54 -3.36 8.38
CA THR A 149 9.55 -3.37 6.92
C THR A 149 9.48 -4.80 6.36
N MET A 150 8.61 -4.98 5.38
CA MET A 150 8.52 -6.20 4.58
C MET A 150 8.39 -5.83 3.10
N VAL A 151 8.50 -6.80 2.23
CA VAL A 151 8.22 -6.68 0.80
C VAL A 151 7.19 -7.72 0.39
N THR A 152 6.42 -7.40 -0.65
CA THR A 152 5.39 -8.26 -1.19
C THR A 152 5.80 -8.75 -2.58
N TRP A 153 5.75 -10.06 -2.81
CA TRP A 153 6.10 -10.69 -4.07
C TRP A 153 4.89 -11.33 -4.74
N CYS A 154 4.65 -11.00 -6.01
CA CYS A 154 3.68 -11.67 -6.87
C CYS A 154 4.43 -12.56 -7.87
N ALA A 155 4.52 -13.85 -7.57
CA ALA A 155 5.34 -14.80 -8.32
C ALA A 155 4.85 -14.98 -9.76
N GLY A 156 3.54 -15.05 -9.99
CA GLY A 156 2.94 -15.23 -11.31
C GLY A 156 3.30 -14.11 -12.28
N ASP A 157 3.42 -12.89 -11.79
CA ASP A 157 3.77 -11.70 -12.58
C ASP A 157 5.26 -11.31 -12.43
N ARG A 158 6.03 -12.05 -11.64
CA ARG A 158 7.45 -11.78 -11.33
C ARG A 158 7.66 -10.33 -10.85
N THR A 159 6.76 -9.83 -10.01
CA THR A 159 6.73 -8.44 -9.55
C THR A 159 6.98 -8.38 -8.04
N LEU A 160 7.94 -7.56 -7.65
CA LEU A 160 8.25 -7.23 -6.24
C LEU A 160 7.75 -5.81 -5.95
N PHE A 161 7.00 -5.67 -4.86
CA PHE A 161 6.56 -4.40 -4.29
C PHE A 161 7.34 -4.14 -3.00
N SER A 162 7.96 -2.95 -2.91
CA SER A 162 8.78 -2.53 -1.76
C SER A 162 8.43 -1.10 -1.36
#